data_9d2a658b929e772b037c1bcc68b4782f
#
_entry.id   9d2a658b929e772b037c1bcc68b4782f
#
_cell.length_a   1.000
_cell.length_b   1.000
_cell.length_c   1.000
_cell.angle_alpha   90.00
_cell.angle_beta   90.00
_cell.angle_gamma   90.00
#
_symmetry.space_group_name_H-M   'P 1'
#
loop_
_entity.id
_entity.type
_entity.pdbx_description
1 polymer ?
#
loop_
_entity_poly.entity_id
_entity_poly.type
_entity_poly.pdbx_seq_one_letter_code
_entity_poly.pdbx_strand_id
1 'polypeptide(L)'
;PFPIFFSRLPLVPSPSPYCLVMTWRSSVTTPHNQPDRSIPTCGVDPITSSSVAALLGQALQATSSAGDIAVVPLDHQSIGHGVLLFENGAHYLDNIRQILAISLDHHETPDVVVFSYREHDVLDENDIYEFDLTSAWLDSQGVQLSDWFIVTKRNARSIPTEFGRSTNWPN
;
A
#
# COMPACT_ATOMS: atom_id res chain seq x y z
N PRO A 1 -3.05 3.31 -22.58
CA PRO A 1 -2.77 1.96 -22.13
C PRO A 1 -1.33 1.94 -21.62
N PHE A 2 -1.18 1.69 -20.33
CA PHE A 2 0.13 1.66 -19.66
C PHE A 2 0.71 0.25 -19.82
N PRO A 3 1.97 0.06 -20.18
CA PRO A 3 2.60 -1.23 -20.10
C PRO A 3 2.97 -1.50 -18.63
N ILE A 4 2.19 -2.34 -17.96
CA ILE A 4 2.53 -2.91 -16.66
C ILE A 4 3.26 -4.23 -16.96
N PHE A 5 4.53 -4.33 -16.56
CA PHE A 5 5.28 -5.58 -16.67
C PHE A 5 5.02 -6.43 -15.42
N PHE A 6 4.49 -7.63 -15.64
CA PHE A 6 4.25 -8.63 -14.60
C PHE A 6 5.43 -9.60 -14.55
N SER A 7 6.05 -9.73 -13.39
CA SER A 7 6.94 -10.86 -13.10
C SER A 7 6.23 -11.82 -12.15
N ARG A 8 5.89 -13.01 -12.62
CA ARG A 8 5.36 -14.10 -11.78
C ARG A 8 6.52 -14.87 -11.17
N LEU A 9 6.60 -14.86 -9.84
CA LEU A 9 7.40 -15.84 -9.11
C LEU A 9 6.57 -17.11 -8.91
N PRO A 10 7.10 -18.33 -9.17
CA PRO A 10 6.38 -19.56 -8.93
C PRO A 10 6.32 -19.84 -7.42
N LEU A 11 5.14 -19.73 -6.84
CA LEU A 11 4.86 -20.11 -5.47
C LEU A 11 4.12 -21.45 -5.42
N VAL A 12 4.49 -22.24 -4.40
CA VAL A 12 4.03 -23.58 -4.02
C VAL A 12 2.49 -23.72 -4.01
N PRO A 13 1.90 -24.88 -4.40
CA PRO A 13 0.46 -25.06 -4.49
C PRO A 13 -0.16 -25.24 -3.09
N SER A 14 -0.72 -24.18 -2.55
CA SER A 14 -1.66 -24.12 -1.44
C SER A 14 -2.73 -23.10 -1.84
N PRO A 15 -3.99 -23.15 -1.33
CA PRO A 15 -4.97 -22.11 -1.62
C PRO A 15 -4.57 -20.82 -0.89
N SER A 16 -3.50 -20.22 -1.38
CA SER A 16 -2.88 -19.01 -0.87
C SER A 16 -3.35 -17.85 -1.73
N PRO A 17 -3.69 -16.69 -1.16
CA PRO A 17 -3.95 -15.50 -1.96
C PRO A 17 -2.74 -15.26 -2.86
N TYR A 18 -2.98 -15.07 -4.16
CA TYR A 18 -1.92 -14.82 -5.12
C TYR A 18 -1.27 -13.48 -4.76
N CYS A 19 0.03 -13.50 -4.45
CA CYS A 19 0.82 -12.29 -4.28
C CYS A 19 1.45 -11.94 -5.64
N LEU A 20 1.11 -10.78 -6.18
CA LEU A 20 1.69 -10.22 -7.39
C LEU A 20 2.65 -9.11 -7.00
N VAL A 21 3.91 -9.23 -7.41
CA VAL A 21 4.86 -8.09 -7.31
C VAL A 21 4.75 -7.26 -8.57
N MET A 22 4.39 -5.99 -8.41
CA MET A 22 4.23 -5.04 -9.51
C MET A 22 5.16 -3.85 -9.32
N THR A 23 5.64 -3.29 -10.43
CA THR A 23 6.27 -1.97 -10.46
C THR A 23 5.34 -1.00 -11.17
N TRP A 24 5.29 0.25 -10.72
CA TRP A 24 4.50 1.30 -11.36
C TRP A 24 5.43 2.39 -11.95
N ARG A 25 4.99 3.01 -13.02
CA ARG A 25 5.68 4.17 -13.61
C ARG A 25 4.70 5.31 -13.75
N SER A 26 5.12 6.50 -13.37
CA SER A 26 4.39 7.73 -13.66
C SER A 26 4.56 8.07 -15.16
N SER A 27 3.45 8.22 -15.86
CA SER A 27 3.44 8.69 -17.25
C SER A 27 2.50 9.90 -17.42
N VAL A 28 2.39 10.74 -16.38
CA VAL A 28 1.55 11.93 -16.44
C VAL A 28 2.39 13.12 -16.91
N THR A 29 2.22 13.47 -18.17
CA THR A 29 2.56 14.82 -18.67
C THR A 29 1.44 15.76 -18.21
N THR A 30 1.61 16.43 -17.08
CA THR A 30 0.68 17.48 -16.62
C THR A 30 0.80 18.73 -17.46
N PRO A 31 -0.32 19.36 -17.91
CA PRO A 31 -0.28 20.71 -18.45
C PRO A 31 0.15 21.68 -17.34
N HIS A 32 1.09 22.56 -17.68
CA HIS A 32 1.67 23.63 -16.87
C HIS A 32 0.61 24.49 -16.20
N ASN A 33 0.20 24.20 -14.93
CA ASN A 33 -0.41 25.19 -14.00
C ASN A 33 -1.13 24.58 -12.79
N GLN A 34 -0.81 23.34 -12.37
CA GLN A 34 -1.27 22.85 -11.06
C GLN A 34 -0.07 22.55 -10.15
N PRO A 35 -0.15 22.89 -8.84
CA PRO A 35 0.89 22.50 -7.90
C PRO A 35 1.06 20.99 -7.95
N ASP A 36 2.30 20.58 -8.00
CA ASP A 36 2.86 19.26 -8.22
C ASP A 36 2.09 18.12 -7.51
N ARG A 37 1.06 17.58 -8.14
CA ARG A 37 0.34 16.37 -7.75
C ARG A 37 0.74 15.21 -8.67
N SER A 38 2.03 15.02 -8.81
CA SER A 38 2.54 13.88 -9.57
C SER A 38 2.46 12.62 -8.74
N ILE A 39 2.00 11.53 -9.35
CA ILE A 39 2.11 10.19 -8.76
C ILE A 39 3.60 9.87 -8.65
N PRO A 40 4.10 9.45 -7.48
CA PRO A 40 5.50 9.11 -7.30
C PRO A 40 5.92 8.01 -8.28
N THR A 41 7.13 8.10 -8.82
CA THR A 41 7.71 7.09 -9.71
C THR A 41 8.37 6.00 -8.87
N CYS A 42 8.02 4.74 -9.14
CA CYS A 42 8.60 3.58 -8.46
C CYS A 42 10.13 3.57 -8.54
N GLY A 43 10.78 3.38 -7.41
CA GLY A 43 12.23 3.34 -7.29
C GLY A 43 12.95 4.68 -7.47
N VAL A 44 12.21 5.82 -7.53
CA VAL A 44 12.78 7.14 -7.80
C VAL A 44 12.26 8.19 -6.82
N ASP A 45 10.94 8.34 -6.73
CA ASP A 45 10.34 9.43 -5.97
C ASP A 45 9.93 8.96 -4.57
N PRO A 46 10.25 9.73 -3.52
CA PRO A 46 9.89 9.37 -2.17
C PRO A 46 8.39 9.58 -1.89
N ILE A 47 7.83 8.70 -1.07
CA ILE A 47 6.46 8.77 -0.56
C ILE A 47 6.55 9.30 0.86
N THR A 48 6.49 10.62 1.02
CA THR A 48 6.81 11.30 2.29
C THR A 48 5.59 11.81 3.05
N SER A 49 4.40 11.58 2.54
CA SER A 49 3.19 12.09 3.20
C SER A 49 1.95 11.29 2.83
N SER A 50 0.94 11.37 3.69
CA SER A 50 -0.38 10.78 3.48
C SER A 50 -1.02 11.21 2.15
N SER A 51 -0.82 12.46 1.73
CA SER A 51 -1.39 12.97 0.47
C SER A 51 -0.72 12.35 -0.75
N VAL A 52 0.60 12.16 -0.74
CA VAL A 52 1.34 11.49 -1.82
C VAL A 52 0.97 10.00 -1.87
N ALA A 53 0.89 9.34 -0.72
CA ALA A 53 0.46 7.95 -0.63
C ALA A 53 -0.98 7.75 -1.12
N ALA A 54 -1.90 8.66 -0.77
CA ALA A 54 -3.28 8.61 -1.25
C ALA A 54 -3.37 8.69 -2.79
N LEU A 55 -2.56 9.53 -3.43
CA LEU A 55 -2.47 9.61 -4.90
C LEU A 55 -1.97 8.30 -5.50
N LEU A 56 -0.95 7.69 -4.89
CA LEU A 56 -0.45 6.38 -5.32
C LEU A 56 -1.54 5.31 -5.19
N GLY A 57 -2.24 5.23 -4.05
CA GLY A 57 -3.32 4.29 -3.85
C GLY A 57 -4.43 4.41 -4.90
N GLN A 58 -4.81 5.64 -5.26
CA GLN A 58 -5.78 5.89 -6.33
C GLN A 58 -5.25 5.47 -7.71
N ALA A 59 -3.97 5.67 -7.99
CA ALA A 59 -3.37 5.24 -9.26
C ALA A 59 -3.33 3.72 -9.39
N LEU A 60 -2.99 3.01 -8.31
CA LEU A 60 -2.96 1.55 -8.27
C LEU A 60 -4.35 0.93 -8.37
N GLN A 61 -5.43 1.67 -8.08
CA GLN A 61 -6.79 1.19 -8.20
C GLN A 61 -7.17 0.74 -9.62
N ALA A 62 -6.51 1.29 -10.65
CA ALA A 62 -6.74 0.87 -12.04
C ALA A 62 -6.43 -0.62 -12.29
N THR A 63 -5.63 -1.24 -11.41
CA THR A 63 -5.19 -2.64 -11.50
C THR A 63 -5.69 -3.50 -10.34
N SER A 64 -6.48 -2.93 -9.44
CA SER A 64 -6.99 -3.58 -8.24
C SER A 64 -8.50 -3.70 -8.25
N SER A 65 -9.03 -4.73 -7.60
CA SER A 65 -10.45 -5.01 -7.43
C SER A 65 -10.89 -4.77 -5.98
N ALA A 66 -12.18 -4.64 -5.76
CA ALA A 66 -12.71 -4.58 -4.40
C ALA A 66 -12.39 -5.89 -3.63
N GLY A 67 -11.88 -5.76 -2.43
CA GLY A 67 -11.39 -6.86 -1.61
C GLY A 67 -9.87 -7.09 -1.70
N ASP A 68 -9.19 -6.48 -2.68
CA ASP A 68 -7.74 -6.59 -2.76
C ASP A 68 -7.04 -5.72 -1.71
N ILE A 69 -5.84 -6.14 -1.33
CA ILE A 69 -4.93 -5.36 -0.49
C ILE A 69 -3.61 -5.19 -1.22
N ALA A 70 -3.12 -3.96 -1.31
CA ALA A 70 -1.78 -3.66 -1.78
C ALA A 70 -0.91 -3.19 -0.63
N VAL A 71 0.33 -3.67 -0.58
CA VAL A 71 1.35 -3.24 0.36
C VAL A 71 2.53 -2.69 -0.42
N VAL A 72 2.96 -1.49 -0.08
CA VAL A 72 4.13 -0.84 -0.67
C VAL A 72 5.22 -0.79 0.39
N PRO A 73 6.26 -1.63 0.27
CA PRO A 73 7.46 -1.53 1.10
C PRO A 73 8.23 -0.26 0.74
N LEU A 74 8.66 0.48 1.76
CA LEU A 74 9.47 1.69 1.63
C LEU A 74 10.86 1.47 2.20
N ASP A 75 11.87 2.00 1.53
CA ASP A 75 13.24 2.02 2.04
C ASP A 75 13.49 3.20 3.01
N HIS A 76 14.71 3.33 3.50
CA HIS A 76 15.14 4.42 4.41
C HIS A 76 15.01 5.83 3.83
N GLN A 77 14.79 5.96 2.53
CA GLN A 77 14.54 7.23 1.84
C GLN A 77 13.06 7.41 1.53
N SER A 78 12.19 6.55 2.07
CA SER A 78 10.76 6.48 1.80
C SER A 78 10.44 6.21 0.32
N ILE A 79 11.34 5.56 -0.41
CA ILE A 79 11.14 5.19 -1.81
C ILE A 79 10.51 3.81 -1.89
N GLY A 80 9.41 3.68 -2.61
CA GLY A 80 8.76 2.41 -2.87
C GLY A 80 9.31 1.74 -4.13
N HIS A 81 9.86 0.53 -3.99
CA HIS A 81 10.46 -0.22 -5.10
C HIS A 81 9.52 -1.20 -5.79
N GLY A 82 8.33 -1.40 -5.25
CA GLY A 82 7.31 -2.29 -5.81
C GLY A 82 6.04 -2.29 -4.98
N VAL A 83 5.07 -3.06 -5.45
CA VAL A 83 3.79 -3.29 -4.77
C VAL A 83 3.59 -4.79 -4.62
N LEU A 84 3.26 -5.24 -3.43
CA LEU A 84 2.76 -6.57 -3.17
C LEU A 84 1.23 -6.50 -3.23
N LEU A 85 0.62 -7.09 -4.25
CA LEU A 85 -0.84 -7.12 -4.39
C LEU A 85 -1.38 -8.49 -3.96
N PHE A 86 -2.31 -8.48 -3.04
CA PHE A 86 -3.01 -9.65 -2.51
C PHE A 86 -4.46 -9.63 -3.01
N GLU A 87 -4.78 -10.47 -3.97
CA GLU A 87 -6.14 -10.63 -4.48
C GLU A 87 -7.06 -11.17 -3.37
N ASN A 88 -8.20 -10.52 -3.16
CA ASN A 88 -9.13 -10.80 -2.06
C ASN A 88 -8.47 -10.78 -0.66
N GLY A 89 -7.39 -10.01 -0.51
CA GLY A 89 -6.58 -9.97 0.71
C GLY A 89 -7.34 -9.59 1.97
N ALA A 90 -8.44 -8.82 1.86
CA ALA A 90 -9.29 -8.44 2.98
C ALA A 90 -9.87 -9.63 3.76
N HIS A 91 -9.97 -10.82 3.14
CA HIS A 91 -10.43 -12.04 3.80
C HIS A 91 -9.29 -12.86 4.47
N TYR A 92 -8.03 -12.45 4.27
CA TYR A 92 -6.85 -13.25 4.64
C TYR A 92 -5.76 -12.41 5.33
N LEU A 93 -6.13 -11.41 6.13
CA LEU A 93 -5.17 -10.50 6.77
C LEU A 93 -4.08 -11.22 7.57
N ASP A 94 -4.42 -12.29 8.30
CA ASP A 94 -3.43 -13.10 9.02
C ASP A 94 -2.41 -13.76 8.11
N ASN A 95 -2.85 -14.23 6.92
CA ASN A 95 -1.94 -14.80 5.93
C ASN A 95 -1.03 -13.73 5.32
N ILE A 96 -1.56 -12.52 5.09
CA ILE A 96 -0.78 -11.38 4.60
C ILE A 96 0.32 -11.04 5.60
N ARG A 97 0.02 -10.96 6.89
CA ARG A 97 1.02 -10.73 7.94
C ARG A 97 2.15 -11.77 7.89
N GLN A 98 1.81 -13.06 7.72
CA GLN A 98 2.81 -14.13 7.59
C GLN A 98 3.67 -13.98 6.34
N ILE A 99 3.08 -13.63 5.19
CA ILE A 99 3.81 -13.42 3.94
C ILE A 99 4.74 -12.22 4.06
N LEU A 100 4.27 -11.12 4.65
CA LEU A 100 5.09 -9.94 4.90
C LEU A 100 6.29 -10.25 5.79
N ALA A 101 6.12 -11.08 6.84
CA ALA A 101 7.23 -11.51 7.70
C ALA A 101 8.35 -12.23 6.93
N ILE A 102 8.00 -12.95 5.87
CA ILE A 102 8.97 -13.70 5.04
C ILE A 102 9.56 -12.81 3.93
N SER A 103 8.75 -11.88 3.42
CA SER A 103 9.08 -11.12 2.20
C SER A 103 9.79 -9.80 2.47
N LEU A 104 9.66 -9.25 3.68
CA LEU A 104 10.29 -7.98 4.04
C LEU A 104 11.69 -8.24 4.60
N ASP A 105 12.69 -7.66 3.96
CA ASP A 105 14.01 -7.51 4.57
C ASP A 105 13.96 -6.28 5.49
N HIS A 106 13.92 -6.52 6.79
CA HIS A 106 13.80 -5.46 7.82
C HIS A 106 14.95 -4.44 7.78
N HIS A 107 16.09 -4.80 7.21
CA HIS A 107 17.21 -3.87 7.04
C HIS A 107 17.05 -2.94 5.84
N GLU A 108 16.33 -3.38 4.81
CA GLU A 108 16.09 -2.59 3.59
C GLU A 108 14.68 -1.97 3.53
N THR A 109 13.74 -2.48 4.36
CA THR A 109 12.34 -2.06 4.37
C THR A 109 11.90 -1.68 5.77
N PRO A 110 12.25 -0.47 6.27
CA PRO A 110 11.85 -0.03 7.60
C PRO A 110 10.37 0.33 7.70
N ASP A 111 9.73 0.68 6.59
CA ASP A 111 8.36 1.19 6.56
C ASP A 111 7.50 0.50 5.49
N VAL A 112 6.20 0.46 5.74
CA VAL A 112 5.20 0.01 4.76
C VAL A 112 4.00 0.94 4.73
N VAL A 113 3.36 1.02 3.55
CA VAL A 113 2.05 1.63 3.37
C VAL A 113 1.08 0.59 2.85
N VAL A 114 -0.13 0.55 3.40
CA VAL A 114 -1.17 -0.43 3.03
C VAL A 114 -2.34 0.28 2.36
N PHE A 115 -2.90 -0.36 1.32
CA PHE A 115 -4.10 0.09 0.61
C PHE A 115 -5.09 -1.06 0.55
N SER A 116 -6.30 -0.84 1.11
CA SER A 116 -7.43 -1.76 0.98
C SER A 116 -8.42 -1.21 -0.02
N TYR A 117 -8.70 -1.97 -1.09
CA TYR A 117 -9.62 -1.55 -2.15
C TYR A 117 -11.04 -1.98 -1.84
N ARG A 118 -11.98 -1.04 -1.87
CA ARG A 118 -13.39 -1.27 -1.55
C ARG A 118 -14.33 -0.64 -2.57
N GLU A 119 -15.53 -1.18 -2.68
CA GLU A 119 -16.59 -0.57 -3.49
C GLU A 119 -17.17 0.68 -2.83
N HIS A 120 -17.28 0.65 -1.50
CA HIS A 120 -17.92 1.69 -0.71
C HIS A 120 -16.94 2.34 0.25
N ASP A 121 -17.09 3.64 0.43
CA ASP A 121 -16.30 4.47 1.33
C ASP A 121 -16.91 4.45 2.75
N VAL A 122 -16.95 3.26 3.34
CA VAL A 122 -17.42 3.07 4.71
C VAL A 122 -16.24 2.61 5.55
N LEU A 123 -15.94 3.38 6.60
CA LEU A 123 -14.98 3.04 7.65
C LEU A 123 -15.76 2.66 8.91
N ASP A 124 -15.32 1.61 9.58
CA ASP A 124 -15.92 1.13 10.81
C ASP A 124 -14.86 0.83 11.90
N GLU A 125 -15.32 0.45 13.09
CA GLU A 125 -14.44 0.16 14.23
C GLU A 125 -13.50 -1.03 13.98
N ASN A 126 -13.86 -1.93 13.07
CA ASN A 126 -13.01 -3.05 12.69
C ASN A 126 -11.79 -2.58 11.89
N ASP A 127 -11.92 -1.52 11.11
CA ASP A 127 -10.80 -0.96 10.33
C ASP A 127 -9.69 -0.44 11.24
N ILE A 128 -10.05 0.32 12.28
CA ILE A 128 -9.04 0.82 13.22
C ILE A 128 -8.47 -0.31 14.09
N TYR A 129 -9.28 -1.31 14.44
CA TYR A 129 -8.80 -2.48 15.16
C TYR A 129 -7.76 -3.26 14.33
N GLU A 130 -8.02 -3.51 13.04
CA GLU A 130 -7.09 -4.18 12.14
C GLU A 130 -5.82 -3.35 11.90
N PHE A 131 -5.95 -2.03 11.79
CA PHE A 131 -4.80 -1.12 11.75
C PHE A 131 -3.92 -1.27 12.99
N ASP A 132 -4.51 -1.17 14.19
CA ASP A 132 -3.77 -1.25 15.46
C ASP A 132 -3.08 -2.63 15.61
N LEU A 133 -3.79 -3.71 15.28
CA LEU A 133 -3.26 -5.07 15.35
C LEU A 133 -2.10 -5.28 14.37
N THR A 134 -2.24 -4.79 13.14
CA THR A 134 -1.20 -4.91 12.11
C THR A 134 0.00 -4.02 12.41
N SER A 135 -0.23 -2.79 12.90
CA SER A 135 0.85 -1.90 13.32
C SER A 135 1.68 -2.52 14.44
N ALA A 136 1.02 -2.99 15.51
CA ALA A 136 1.72 -3.63 16.62
C ALA A 136 2.49 -4.89 16.20
N TRP A 137 1.93 -5.65 15.26
CA TRP A 137 2.61 -6.83 14.73
C TRP A 137 3.84 -6.44 13.88
N LEU A 138 3.73 -5.47 12.97
CA LEU A 138 4.85 -4.97 12.16
C LEU A 138 5.95 -4.38 13.03
N ASP A 139 5.60 -3.58 14.04
CA ASP A 139 6.55 -3.02 15.00
C ASP A 139 7.35 -4.12 15.71
N SER A 140 6.71 -5.26 16.05
CA SER A 140 7.39 -6.42 16.63
C SER A 140 8.40 -7.07 15.69
N GLN A 141 8.27 -6.84 14.38
CA GLN A 141 9.19 -7.30 13.34
C GLN A 141 10.22 -6.22 12.95
N GLY A 142 10.21 -5.05 13.59
CA GLY A 142 11.10 -3.93 13.26
C GLY A 142 10.70 -3.16 11.99
N VAL A 143 9.46 -3.29 11.56
CA VAL A 143 8.88 -2.57 10.42
C VAL A 143 7.77 -1.65 10.90
N GLN A 144 7.75 -0.41 10.44
CA GLN A 144 6.74 0.57 10.80
C GLN A 144 5.59 0.60 9.76
N LEU A 145 4.35 0.63 10.23
CA LEU A 145 3.21 0.94 9.39
C LEU A 145 3.04 2.47 9.32
N SER A 146 3.45 3.07 8.20
CA SER A 146 3.38 4.53 8.03
C SER A 146 1.94 5.01 7.90
N ASP A 147 1.11 4.29 7.13
CA ASP A 147 -0.31 4.61 6.95
C ASP A 147 -1.07 3.41 6.34
N TRP A 148 -2.40 3.42 6.51
CA TRP A 148 -3.29 2.46 5.87
C TRP A 148 -4.50 3.17 5.28
N PHE A 149 -4.72 3.02 3.99
CA PHE A 149 -5.79 3.68 3.25
C PHE A 149 -6.91 2.73 2.86
N ILE A 150 -8.13 3.19 3.01
CA ILE A 150 -9.28 2.64 2.28
C ILE A 150 -9.38 3.40 0.96
N VAL A 151 -9.27 2.67 -0.15
CA VAL A 151 -9.26 3.22 -1.50
C VAL A 151 -10.53 2.79 -2.23
N THR A 152 -11.25 3.76 -2.75
CA THR A 152 -12.44 3.59 -3.60
C THR A 152 -12.23 4.26 -4.94
N LYS A 153 -13.16 4.10 -5.87
CA LYS A 153 -13.12 4.79 -7.17
C LYS A 153 -13.09 6.33 -7.07
N ARG A 154 -13.42 6.88 -5.91
CA ARG A 154 -13.59 8.33 -5.74
C ARG A 154 -12.51 8.97 -4.88
N ASN A 155 -12.00 8.25 -3.90
CA ASN A 155 -11.09 8.79 -2.90
C ASN A 155 -10.20 7.70 -2.30
N ALA A 156 -9.18 8.17 -1.56
CA ALA A 156 -8.39 7.37 -0.63
C ALA A 156 -8.44 8.08 0.73
N ARG A 157 -8.81 7.34 1.78
CA ARG A 157 -8.94 7.84 3.16
C ARG A 157 -8.01 7.07 4.07
N SER A 158 -7.22 7.79 4.85
CA SER A 158 -6.33 7.24 5.85
C SER A 158 -7.12 6.76 7.08
N ILE A 159 -7.03 5.48 7.42
CA ILE A 159 -7.71 4.92 8.60
C ILE A 159 -7.29 5.66 9.87
N PRO A 160 -5.99 5.78 10.23
CA PRO A 160 -5.62 6.46 11.47
C PRO A 160 -6.12 7.91 11.50
N THR A 161 -6.03 8.66 10.42
CA THR A 161 -6.49 10.06 10.37
C THR A 161 -7.99 10.19 10.62
N GLU A 162 -8.81 9.32 10.05
CA GLU A 162 -10.27 9.34 10.21
C GLU A 162 -10.72 9.04 11.65
N PHE A 163 -9.92 8.26 12.37
CA PHE A 163 -10.16 7.96 13.78
C PHE A 163 -9.37 8.90 14.74
N GLY A 164 -8.84 10.03 14.23
CA GLY A 164 -8.17 11.04 15.03
C GLY A 164 -6.81 10.64 15.57
N ARG A 165 -6.15 9.66 14.92
CA ARG A 165 -4.78 9.23 15.26
C ARG A 165 -3.76 9.87 14.32
N SER A 166 -2.54 10.02 14.80
CA SER A 166 -1.42 10.45 13.97
C SER A 166 -0.96 9.32 13.04
N THR A 167 -0.52 9.68 11.86
CA THR A 167 0.22 8.82 10.93
C THR A 167 1.72 8.87 11.24
N ASN A 168 2.46 7.86 10.82
CA ASN A 168 3.90 7.73 11.10
C ASN A 168 4.78 8.21 9.93
N TRP A 169 4.34 9.24 9.20
CA TRP A 169 5.16 9.81 8.13
C TRP A 169 6.37 10.56 8.69
N PRO A 170 7.55 10.45 8.05
CA PRO A 170 8.72 11.23 8.44
C PRO A 170 8.43 12.73 8.28
N ASN A 171 8.87 13.53 9.27
CA ASN A 171 8.77 15.00 9.24
C ASN A 171 9.83 15.62 8.35
#